data_6ded1473d591523f48512113cb1a4db0
#
_entry.id   6ded1473d591523f48512113cb1a4db0
#
_cell.length_a   1.000
_cell.length_b   1.000
_cell.length_c   1.000
_cell.angle_alpha   90.00
_cell.angle_beta   90.00
_cell.angle_gamma   90.00
#
_symmetry.space_group_name_H-M   'P 1'
#
loop_
_entity.id
_entity.type
_entity.pdbx_description
1 polymer ?
#
loop_
_entity_poly.entity_id
_entity_poly.type
_entity_poly.pdbx_seq_one_letter_code
_entity_poly.pdbx_strand_id
1 'polypeptide(L)'
;MGNRQDGNKIGMAVIGYGGMGSHHARKVHAQRRDKFDVIGTFDIKEERQQAAREKGFEAFASREALLSDPRIELVVVATPNDAHKEIVIDALRHGKNVICEKPVTMTTPDLEDMIAVANETGMFFTVHQNRRWDPDYRTAKEIVESNTLGRVFNIESRVHGSRGIPGDWRNQKEHGGGMVLDWGIHMLDQMLQLMGDRRLLSLYAQLTYITNENCDDGFRVICNFEGGTSYMVEILTNNFINLPRWYINGENGTALVRDWSRRGEIIKVSNWENRDSVPIQAGVGITKTMAPRTKKTIKKYPLPKPKSDWMEYYDNIYDVIRNGVPPIVTHDQQRRLIRLVEAIFECGEDGKLIELE
;
A
#
# COMPACT_ATOMS: atom_id res chain seq x y z
N MET A 1 18.06 -41.80 -10.28
CA MET A 1 16.80 -41.39 -9.64
C MET A 1 16.62 -39.88 -9.92
N GLY A 2 15.93 -39.58 -11.01
CA GLY A 2 15.79 -38.21 -11.55
C GLY A 2 14.72 -37.41 -10.82
N ASN A 3 15.03 -36.14 -10.62
CA ASN A 3 14.24 -35.10 -9.97
C ASN A 3 12.82 -34.99 -10.52
N ARG A 4 11.82 -35.37 -9.70
CA ARG A 4 10.40 -35.04 -9.90
C ARG A 4 10.01 -33.71 -9.22
N GLN A 5 10.94 -32.77 -9.01
CA GLN A 5 10.65 -31.47 -8.37
C GLN A 5 10.46 -30.28 -9.32
N ASP A 6 10.78 -30.42 -10.61
CA ASP A 6 10.71 -29.27 -11.55
C ASP A 6 9.31 -29.01 -12.15
N GLY A 7 8.35 -29.93 -12.02
CA GLY A 7 7.01 -29.77 -12.61
C GLY A 7 6.02 -28.87 -11.85
N ASN A 8 6.39 -28.32 -10.70
CA ASN A 8 5.47 -27.54 -9.87
C ASN A 8 5.81 -26.03 -9.75
N LYS A 9 6.96 -25.61 -10.25
CA LYS A 9 7.33 -24.17 -10.25
C LYS A 9 6.52 -23.40 -11.27
N ILE A 10 6.30 -22.14 -10.97
CA ILE A 10 5.63 -21.19 -11.86
C ILE A 10 6.71 -20.46 -12.66
N GLY A 11 6.69 -20.59 -13.99
CA GLY A 11 7.51 -19.79 -14.89
C GLY A 11 7.06 -18.32 -14.84
N MET A 12 7.93 -17.41 -14.43
CA MET A 12 7.63 -16.01 -14.24
C MET A 12 8.48 -15.12 -15.15
N ALA A 13 7.86 -14.09 -15.71
CA ALA A 13 8.58 -13.02 -16.42
C ALA A 13 8.15 -11.64 -15.93
N VAL A 14 8.96 -10.62 -16.23
CA VAL A 14 8.70 -9.23 -15.83
C VAL A 14 8.68 -8.34 -17.05
N ILE A 15 7.63 -7.54 -17.22
CA ILE A 15 7.53 -6.46 -18.21
C ILE A 15 7.78 -5.13 -17.50
N GLY A 16 8.82 -4.40 -17.95
CA GLY A 16 9.35 -3.23 -17.28
C GLY A 16 10.48 -3.58 -16.29
N TYR A 17 11.75 -3.46 -16.70
CA TYR A 17 12.92 -3.77 -15.86
C TYR A 17 13.53 -2.50 -15.24
N GLY A 18 12.66 -1.61 -14.76
CA GLY A 18 13.01 -0.46 -13.94
C GLY A 18 13.35 -0.83 -12.50
N GLY A 19 13.17 0.13 -11.57
CA GLY A 19 13.45 -0.07 -10.13
C GLY A 19 12.66 -1.24 -9.54
N MET A 20 11.33 -1.23 -9.68
CA MET A 20 10.47 -2.29 -9.13
C MET A 20 10.57 -3.59 -9.92
N GLY A 21 10.53 -3.56 -11.24
CA GLY A 21 10.64 -4.79 -12.04
C GLY A 21 11.94 -5.55 -11.77
N SER A 22 13.09 -4.86 -11.69
CA SER A 22 14.35 -5.49 -11.31
C SER A 22 14.35 -6.01 -9.87
N HIS A 23 13.63 -5.34 -8.96
CA HIS A 23 13.46 -5.80 -7.58
C HIS A 23 12.66 -7.11 -7.54
N HIS A 24 11.52 -7.18 -8.23
CA HIS A 24 10.71 -8.41 -8.36
C HIS A 24 11.54 -9.59 -8.87
N ALA A 25 12.16 -9.43 -10.05
CA ALA A 25 12.93 -10.51 -10.67
C ALA A 25 14.03 -11.04 -9.73
N ARG A 26 14.85 -10.13 -9.18
CA ARG A 26 15.97 -10.52 -8.31
C ARG A 26 15.53 -11.13 -6.98
N LYS A 27 14.50 -10.58 -6.34
CA LYS A 27 14.07 -11.05 -5.02
C LYS A 27 13.34 -12.38 -5.09
N VAL A 28 12.45 -12.55 -6.05
CA VAL A 28 11.75 -13.84 -6.27
C VAL A 28 12.78 -14.91 -6.63
N HIS A 29 13.69 -14.63 -7.58
CA HIS A 29 14.77 -15.54 -7.94
C HIS A 29 15.64 -15.93 -6.75
N ALA A 30 15.94 -14.99 -5.83
CA ALA A 30 16.81 -15.26 -4.68
C ALA A 30 16.09 -15.99 -3.54
N GLN A 31 14.80 -15.74 -3.31
CA GLN A 31 14.12 -16.13 -2.07
C GLN A 31 12.98 -17.14 -2.25
N ARG A 32 12.52 -17.38 -3.49
CA ARG A 32 11.41 -18.31 -3.80
C ARG A 32 11.70 -19.18 -5.03
N ARG A 33 12.97 -19.58 -5.21
CA ARG A 33 13.40 -20.49 -6.31
C ARG A 33 12.76 -21.88 -6.24
N ASP A 34 12.25 -22.25 -5.10
CA ASP A 34 11.49 -23.48 -4.88
C ASP A 34 10.09 -23.42 -5.50
N LYS A 35 9.52 -22.23 -5.63
CA LYS A 35 8.17 -21.97 -6.14
C LYS A 35 8.13 -21.33 -7.53
N PHE A 36 9.10 -20.48 -7.85
CA PHE A 36 9.14 -19.73 -9.09
C PHE A 36 10.46 -19.94 -9.85
N ASP A 37 10.32 -20.00 -11.17
CA ASP A 37 11.45 -19.90 -12.09
C ASP A 37 11.34 -18.58 -12.84
N VAL A 38 12.23 -17.62 -12.54
CA VAL A 38 12.25 -16.31 -13.23
C VAL A 38 12.97 -16.47 -14.56
N ILE A 39 12.18 -16.66 -15.62
CA ILE A 39 12.65 -16.94 -16.99
C ILE A 39 13.37 -15.73 -17.57
N GLY A 40 12.71 -14.56 -17.56
CA GLY A 40 13.29 -13.37 -18.18
C GLY A 40 12.46 -12.11 -18.02
N THR A 41 12.83 -11.12 -18.83
CA THR A 41 12.25 -9.77 -18.75
C THR A 41 12.11 -9.15 -20.14
N PHE A 42 11.24 -8.16 -20.25
CA PHE A 42 11.20 -7.24 -21.39
C PHE A 42 11.14 -5.79 -20.90
N ASP A 43 11.91 -4.93 -21.54
CA ASP A 43 11.86 -3.47 -21.37
C ASP A 43 12.07 -2.80 -22.70
N ILE A 44 11.45 -1.64 -22.92
CA ILE A 44 11.61 -0.85 -24.15
C ILE A 44 13.00 -0.20 -24.26
N LYS A 45 13.72 -0.07 -23.15
CA LYS A 45 15.04 0.55 -23.06
C LYS A 45 16.13 -0.51 -23.11
N GLU A 46 17.01 -0.44 -24.14
CA GLU A 46 18.09 -1.41 -24.30
C GLU A 46 19.04 -1.46 -23.09
N GLU A 47 19.30 -0.35 -22.43
CA GLU A 47 20.10 -0.30 -21.20
C GLU A 47 19.50 -1.16 -20.08
N ARG A 48 18.14 -1.25 -20.01
CA ARG A 48 17.43 -2.10 -19.04
C ARG A 48 17.49 -3.57 -19.44
N GLN A 49 17.37 -3.85 -20.72
CA GLN A 49 17.55 -5.18 -21.27
C GLN A 49 18.96 -5.71 -20.98
N GLN A 50 20.00 -4.89 -21.20
CA GLN A 50 21.38 -5.23 -20.89
C GLN A 50 21.58 -5.48 -19.38
N ALA A 51 21.00 -4.64 -18.52
CA ALA A 51 21.06 -4.84 -17.07
C ALA A 51 20.40 -6.15 -16.61
N ALA A 52 19.36 -6.62 -17.31
CA ALA A 52 18.72 -7.90 -17.04
C ALA A 52 19.63 -9.07 -17.42
N ARG A 53 20.27 -9.01 -18.62
CA ARG A 53 21.24 -10.05 -19.08
C ARG A 53 22.41 -10.19 -18.11
N GLU A 54 22.95 -9.07 -17.60
CA GLU A 54 24.04 -9.07 -16.61
C GLU A 54 23.66 -9.72 -15.28
N LYS A 55 22.36 -9.81 -14.97
CA LYS A 55 21.83 -10.53 -13.81
C LYS A 55 21.44 -11.97 -14.10
N GLY A 56 21.66 -12.44 -15.33
CA GLY A 56 21.40 -13.82 -15.76
C GLY A 56 19.95 -14.08 -16.17
N PHE A 57 19.15 -13.04 -16.40
CA PHE A 57 17.78 -13.17 -16.92
C PHE A 57 17.78 -13.09 -18.44
N GLU A 58 16.91 -13.88 -19.08
CA GLU A 58 16.64 -13.75 -20.50
C GLU A 58 16.02 -12.37 -20.80
N ALA A 59 16.56 -11.65 -21.78
CA ALA A 59 15.98 -10.39 -22.24
C ALA A 59 15.25 -10.64 -23.55
N PHE A 60 13.93 -10.64 -23.52
CA PHE A 60 13.09 -10.89 -24.68
C PHE A 60 13.15 -9.72 -25.67
N ALA A 61 13.15 -10.02 -26.95
CA ALA A 61 13.24 -9.02 -28.02
C ALA A 61 11.99 -8.14 -28.15
N SER A 62 10.84 -8.64 -27.71
CA SER A 62 9.55 -7.93 -27.70
C SER A 62 8.63 -8.44 -26.61
N ARG A 63 7.59 -7.64 -26.29
CA ARG A 63 6.50 -8.05 -25.40
C ARG A 63 5.79 -9.30 -25.96
N GLU A 64 5.53 -9.31 -27.25
CA GLU A 64 4.92 -10.44 -27.94
C GLU A 64 5.74 -11.73 -27.78
N ALA A 65 7.06 -11.66 -27.96
CA ALA A 65 7.93 -12.83 -27.78
C ALA A 65 7.90 -13.37 -26.34
N LEU A 66 7.81 -12.49 -25.34
CA LEU A 66 7.65 -12.88 -23.93
C LEU A 66 6.29 -13.53 -23.69
N LEU A 67 5.21 -12.91 -24.17
CA LEU A 67 3.85 -13.37 -23.92
C LEU A 67 3.54 -14.69 -24.67
N SER A 68 4.19 -14.94 -25.80
CA SER A 68 4.05 -16.17 -26.58
C SER A 68 4.91 -17.33 -26.05
N ASP A 69 5.83 -17.11 -25.10
CA ASP A 69 6.70 -18.16 -24.57
C ASP A 69 5.89 -19.11 -23.65
N PRO A 70 5.80 -20.42 -23.99
CA PRO A 70 5.03 -21.39 -23.20
C PRO A 70 5.63 -21.69 -21.82
N ARG A 71 6.89 -21.33 -21.56
CA ARG A 71 7.53 -21.48 -20.25
C ARG A 71 6.97 -20.48 -19.23
N ILE A 72 6.36 -19.36 -19.69
CA ILE A 72 5.87 -18.27 -18.85
C ILE A 72 4.40 -18.51 -18.54
N GLU A 73 4.08 -18.62 -17.25
CA GLU A 73 2.73 -18.75 -16.72
C GLU A 73 2.27 -17.48 -15.99
N LEU A 74 3.22 -16.70 -15.46
CA LEU A 74 2.95 -15.52 -14.66
C LEU A 74 3.77 -14.34 -15.17
N VAL A 75 3.11 -13.21 -15.38
CA VAL A 75 3.75 -11.95 -15.78
C VAL A 75 3.59 -10.91 -14.69
N VAL A 76 4.69 -10.26 -14.33
CA VAL A 76 4.69 -9.07 -13.46
C VAL A 76 4.79 -7.84 -14.36
N VAL A 77 3.79 -6.97 -14.31
CA VAL A 77 3.76 -5.68 -15.04
C VAL A 77 4.25 -4.58 -14.10
N ALA A 78 5.42 -4.00 -14.42
CA ALA A 78 6.10 -2.99 -13.61
C ALA A 78 6.56 -1.79 -14.47
N THR A 79 5.67 -1.32 -15.31
CA THR A 79 5.79 -0.19 -16.22
C THR A 79 5.29 1.10 -15.57
N PRO A 80 5.32 2.28 -16.21
CA PRO A 80 4.54 3.45 -15.79
C PRO A 80 3.03 3.16 -15.77
N ASN A 81 2.30 3.88 -14.91
CA ASN A 81 0.90 3.58 -14.58
C ASN A 81 -0.04 3.61 -15.78
N ASP A 82 0.16 4.54 -16.69
CA ASP A 82 -0.62 4.72 -17.93
C ASP A 82 -0.56 3.54 -18.90
N ALA A 83 0.51 2.74 -18.82
CA ALA A 83 0.69 1.55 -19.64
C ALA A 83 0.10 0.26 -19.04
N HIS A 84 -0.31 0.27 -17.77
CA HIS A 84 -0.74 -0.93 -17.05
C HIS A 84 -1.91 -1.64 -17.72
N LYS A 85 -2.99 -0.90 -18.04
CA LYS A 85 -4.23 -1.46 -18.60
C LYS A 85 -3.96 -2.26 -19.88
N GLU A 86 -3.30 -1.64 -20.85
CA GLU A 86 -3.02 -2.28 -22.13
C GLU A 86 -2.20 -3.56 -21.95
N ILE A 87 -1.11 -3.49 -21.17
CA ILE A 87 -0.18 -4.60 -20.99
C ILE A 87 -0.83 -5.75 -20.21
N VAL A 88 -1.62 -5.45 -19.17
CA VAL A 88 -2.34 -6.46 -18.38
C VAL A 88 -3.37 -7.18 -19.25
N ILE A 89 -4.19 -6.45 -20.02
CA ILE A 89 -5.18 -7.04 -20.90
C ILE A 89 -4.51 -7.91 -21.97
N ASP A 90 -3.41 -7.47 -22.54
CA ASP A 90 -2.64 -8.22 -23.53
C ASP A 90 -2.10 -9.53 -22.92
N ALA A 91 -1.50 -9.48 -21.74
CA ALA A 91 -0.99 -10.66 -21.04
C ALA A 91 -2.10 -11.67 -20.69
N LEU A 92 -3.24 -11.19 -20.18
CA LEU A 92 -4.40 -12.05 -19.88
C LEU A 92 -4.93 -12.76 -21.12
N ARG A 93 -5.03 -12.06 -22.25
CA ARG A 93 -5.46 -12.65 -23.55
C ARG A 93 -4.49 -13.66 -24.12
N HIS A 94 -3.20 -13.55 -23.76
CA HIS A 94 -2.19 -14.58 -24.05
C HIS A 94 -2.19 -15.76 -23.06
N GLY A 95 -3.21 -15.84 -22.20
CA GLY A 95 -3.35 -16.93 -21.21
C GLY A 95 -2.33 -16.85 -20.06
N LYS A 96 -1.83 -15.66 -19.73
CA LYS A 96 -0.91 -15.47 -18.62
C LYS A 96 -1.64 -14.97 -17.38
N ASN A 97 -1.28 -15.51 -16.22
CA ASN A 97 -1.61 -14.89 -14.94
C ASN A 97 -0.83 -13.60 -14.76
N VAL A 98 -1.42 -12.60 -14.09
CA VAL A 98 -0.81 -11.27 -14.03
C VAL A 98 -0.77 -10.71 -12.61
N ILE A 99 0.40 -10.21 -12.22
CA ILE A 99 0.59 -9.27 -11.13
C ILE A 99 0.85 -7.90 -11.74
N CYS A 100 0.04 -6.91 -11.40
CA CYS A 100 0.28 -5.52 -11.79
C CYS A 100 0.84 -4.70 -10.63
N GLU A 101 1.81 -3.83 -10.90
CA GLU A 101 2.26 -2.84 -9.92
C GLU A 101 1.16 -1.83 -9.58
N LYS A 102 1.32 -1.22 -8.43
CA LYS A 102 0.45 -0.15 -7.94
C LYS A 102 0.89 1.23 -8.49
N PRO A 103 -0.02 2.18 -8.64
CA PRO A 103 -1.48 2.01 -8.74
C PRO A 103 -1.83 1.16 -9.94
N VAL A 104 -2.81 0.29 -9.77
CA VAL A 104 -3.19 -0.64 -10.84
C VAL A 104 -3.70 0.11 -12.06
N THR A 105 -4.47 1.15 -11.83
CA THR A 105 -5.01 2.12 -12.81
C THR A 105 -5.17 3.48 -12.17
N MET A 106 -5.53 4.48 -12.96
CA MET A 106 -5.89 5.82 -12.50
C MET A 106 -7.41 6.00 -12.33
N THR A 107 -8.21 5.11 -12.90
CA THR A 107 -9.68 5.21 -12.91
C THR A 107 -10.37 3.87 -12.65
N THR A 108 -11.56 3.94 -12.07
CA THR A 108 -12.41 2.76 -11.85
C THR A 108 -12.81 2.06 -13.16
N PRO A 109 -13.24 2.74 -14.25
CA PRO A 109 -13.54 2.09 -15.50
C PRO A 109 -12.40 1.26 -16.09
N ASP A 110 -11.15 1.77 -16.01
CA ASP A 110 -9.99 1.02 -16.49
C ASP A 110 -9.75 -0.26 -15.68
N LEU A 111 -9.95 -0.20 -14.37
CA LEU A 111 -9.88 -1.38 -13.51
C LEU A 111 -10.95 -2.42 -13.86
N GLU A 112 -12.18 -1.98 -14.12
CA GLU A 112 -13.28 -2.89 -14.50
C GLU A 112 -13.01 -3.58 -15.84
N ASP A 113 -12.44 -2.87 -16.81
CA ASP A 113 -12.04 -3.48 -18.08
C ASP A 113 -10.99 -4.58 -17.89
N MET A 114 -10.00 -4.35 -17.05
CA MET A 114 -8.97 -5.36 -16.72
C MET A 114 -9.57 -6.57 -16.02
N ILE A 115 -10.47 -6.35 -15.05
CA ILE A 115 -11.16 -7.42 -14.33
C ILE A 115 -12.09 -8.21 -15.26
N ALA A 116 -12.78 -7.54 -16.18
CA ALA A 116 -13.64 -8.20 -17.15
C ALA A 116 -12.86 -9.17 -18.04
N VAL A 117 -11.68 -8.76 -18.55
CA VAL A 117 -10.80 -9.63 -19.33
C VAL A 117 -10.22 -10.77 -18.49
N ALA A 118 -9.88 -10.54 -17.23
CA ALA A 118 -9.43 -11.62 -16.35
C ALA A 118 -10.53 -12.68 -16.16
N ASN A 119 -11.78 -12.25 -15.99
CA ASN A 119 -12.93 -13.16 -15.89
C ASN A 119 -13.22 -13.88 -17.22
N GLU A 120 -13.13 -13.18 -18.36
CA GLU A 120 -13.33 -13.75 -19.69
C GLU A 120 -12.31 -14.84 -20.01
N THR A 121 -11.05 -14.60 -19.69
CA THR A 121 -9.94 -15.53 -19.97
C THR A 121 -9.78 -16.62 -18.92
N GLY A 122 -10.37 -16.46 -17.73
CA GLY A 122 -10.18 -17.34 -16.59
C GLY A 122 -8.77 -17.24 -15.96
N MET A 123 -7.99 -16.23 -16.36
CA MET A 123 -6.63 -16.03 -15.84
C MET A 123 -6.66 -15.24 -14.53
N PHE A 124 -5.77 -15.61 -13.63
CA PHE A 124 -5.60 -14.91 -12.36
C PHE A 124 -4.98 -13.52 -12.57
N PHE A 125 -5.59 -12.51 -11.97
CA PHE A 125 -5.12 -11.13 -11.97
C PHE A 125 -5.14 -10.55 -10.56
N THR A 126 -4.05 -9.88 -10.15
CA THR A 126 -3.95 -9.20 -8.85
C THR A 126 -2.99 -8.03 -8.89
N VAL A 127 -2.95 -7.24 -7.80
CA VAL A 127 -2.15 -6.02 -7.65
C VAL A 127 -1.11 -6.18 -6.56
N HIS A 128 0.08 -5.61 -6.76
CA HIS A 128 1.19 -5.70 -5.80
C HIS A 128 1.05 -4.68 -4.68
N GLN A 129 0.16 -4.93 -3.71
CA GLN A 129 0.01 -4.12 -2.50
C GLN A 129 0.99 -4.56 -1.41
N ASN A 130 2.29 -4.43 -1.70
CA ASN A 130 3.39 -4.94 -0.90
C ASN A 130 3.50 -4.33 0.51
N ARG A 131 3.02 -3.10 0.71
CA ARG A 131 3.14 -2.42 2.00
C ARG A 131 2.14 -2.91 3.05
N ARG A 132 1.29 -3.90 2.72
CA ARG A 132 0.56 -4.70 3.71
C ARG A 132 1.49 -5.51 4.61
N TRP A 133 2.74 -5.67 4.20
CA TRP A 133 3.80 -6.36 4.94
C TRP A 133 4.83 -5.41 5.56
N ASP A 134 4.61 -4.10 5.51
CA ASP A 134 5.49 -3.15 6.21
C ASP A 134 5.45 -3.40 7.73
N PRO A 135 6.61 -3.49 8.41
CA PRO A 135 6.66 -3.82 9.84
C PRO A 135 5.89 -2.85 10.74
N ASP A 136 5.91 -1.56 10.42
CA ASP A 136 5.20 -0.52 11.18
C ASP A 136 3.67 -0.63 10.99
N TYR A 137 3.21 -0.94 9.77
CA TYR A 137 1.81 -1.23 9.49
C TYR A 137 1.34 -2.49 10.24
N ARG A 138 2.11 -3.59 10.19
CA ARG A 138 1.81 -4.81 10.94
C ARG A 138 1.71 -4.56 12.45
N THR A 139 2.55 -3.65 12.98
CA THR A 139 2.47 -3.19 14.38
C THR A 139 1.16 -2.44 14.64
N ALA A 140 0.79 -1.48 13.77
CA ALA A 140 -0.47 -0.74 13.91
C ALA A 140 -1.68 -1.67 13.81
N LYS A 141 -1.65 -2.62 12.88
CA LYS A 141 -2.69 -3.63 12.69
C LYS A 141 -2.89 -4.49 13.95
N GLU A 142 -1.81 -5.02 14.52
CA GLU A 142 -1.89 -5.80 15.76
C GLU A 142 -2.46 -4.98 16.93
N ILE A 143 -2.09 -3.71 17.06
CA ILE A 143 -2.63 -2.82 18.10
C ILE A 143 -4.15 -2.63 17.95
N VAL A 144 -4.62 -2.41 16.72
CA VAL A 144 -6.05 -2.19 16.43
C VAL A 144 -6.85 -3.48 16.61
N GLU A 145 -6.38 -4.59 16.05
CA GLU A 145 -7.09 -5.89 16.07
C GLU A 145 -7.09 -6.56 17.43
N SER A 146 -6.05 -6.37 18.24
CA SER A 146 -5.96 -6.97 19.59
C SER A 146 -6.88 -6.32 20.63
N ASN A 147 -7.63 -5.29 20.26
CA ASN A 147 -8.45 -4.48 21.18
C ASN A 147 -7.65 -3.91 22.37
N THR A 148 -6.33 -3.78 22.23
CA THR A 148 -5.43 -3.33 23.31
C THR A 148 -5.79 -1.95 23.85
N LEU A 149 -6.32 -1.07 22.99
CA LEU A 149 -6.71 0.30 23.32
C LEU A 149 -8.22 0.45 23.62
N GLY A 150 -9.00 -0.62 23.61
CA GLY A 150 -10.47 -0.57 23.56
C GLY A 150 -10.96 -0.10 22.19
N ARG A 151 -12.17 0.43 22.10
CA ARG A 151 -12.69 0.97 20.84
C ARG A 151 -11.78 2.09 20.33
N VAL A 152 -11.19 1.89 19.16
CA VAL A 152 -10.36 2.91 18.50
C VAL A 152 -11.26 3.92 17.81
N PHE A 153 -11.08 5.20 18.10
CA PHE A 153 -11.88 6.28 17.57
C PHE A 153 -11.10 7.27 16.68
N ASN A 154 -9.76 7.28 16.77
CA ASN A 154 -8.91 8.09 15.90
C ASN A 154 -7.64 7.36 15.52
N ILE A 155 -7.32 7.36 14.23
CA ILE A 155 -6.06 6.86 13.68
C ILE A 155 -5.47 7.94 12.78
N GLU A 156 -4.19 8.19 12.94
CA GLU A 156 -3.44 9.08 12.06
C GLU A 156 -2.21 8.34 11.54
N SER A 157 -2.04 8.34 10.22
CA SER A 157 -0.87 7.75 9.57
C SER A 157 -0.19 8.75 8.63
N ARG A 158 1.15 8.82 8.66
CA ARG A 158 1.93 9.83 7.94
C ARG A 158 3.14 9.28 7.24
N VAL A 159 3.45 9.86 6.08
CA VAL A 159 4.76 9.74 5.43
C VAL A 159 5.24 11.12 5.07
N HIS A 160 6.41 11.49 5.60
CA HIS A 160 6.98 12.80 5.41
C HIS A 160 8.34 12.72 4.71
N GLY A 161 8.55 13.58 3.73
CA GLY A 161 9.80 13.83 3.05
C GLY A 161 10.06 15.34 2.91
N SER A 162 11.24 15.72 2.46
CA SER A 162 11.66 17.13 2.39
C SER A 162 12.31 17.51 1.06
N ARG A 163 12.16 16.69 0.00
CA ARG A 163 12.85 16.87 -1.28
C ARG A 163 11.94 17.13 -2.47
N GLY A 164 10.62 17.25 -2.23
CA GLY A 164 9.64 17.32 -3.30
C GLY A 164 9.47 15.99 -4.04
N ILE A 165 8.79 16.02 -5.18
CA ILE A 165 8.63 14.88 -6.08
C ILE A 165 9.89 14.73 -6.96
N PRO A 166 10.38 13.50 -7.26
CA PRO A 166 11.44 13.28 -8.24
C PRO A 166 11.10 13.86 -9.62
N GLY A 167 12.09 14.37 -10.32
CA GLY A 167 11.97 14.93 -11.68
C GLY A 167 11.87 13.85 -12.78
N ASP A 168 11.10 12.79 -12.54
CA ASP A 168 10.81 11.71 -13.49
C ASP A 168 9.30 11.70 -13.83
N TRP A 169 8.77 10.59 -14.36
CA TRP A 169 7.35 10.46 -14.71
C TRP A 169 6.39 10.76 -13.53
N ARG A 170 6.87 10.70 -12.27
CA ARG A 170 6.07 10.99 -11.07
C ARG A 170 5.64 12.43 -10.96
N ASN A 171 6.25 13.35 -11.69
CA ASN A 171 5.82 14.75 -11.77
C ASN A 171 4.95 15.06 -13.01
N GLN A 172 4.49 14.03 -13.71
CA GLN A 172 3.71 14.14 -14.95
C GLN A 172 2.32 13.56 -14.74
N LYS A 173 1.29 14.42 -14.80
CA LYS A 173 -0.10 14.03 -14.53
C LYS A 173 -0.60 12.95 -15.50
N GLU A 174 -0.22 13.04 -16.77
CA GLU A 174 -0.57 12.09 -17.83
C GLU A 174 -0.05 10.67 -17.59
N HIS A 175 1.03 10.51 -16.83
CA HIS A 175 1.58 9.22 -16.45
C HIS A 175 1.12 8.74 -15.06
N GLY A 176 0.13 9.42 -14.47
CA GLY A 176 -0.35 9.09 -13.12
C GLY A 176 0.65 9.51 -12.03
N GLY A 177 1.31 10.66 -12.21
CA GLY A 177 2.17 11.26 -11.19
C GLY A 177 1.38 11.81 -10.00
N GLY A 178 2.10 12.28 -8.98
CA GLY A 178 1.53 12.82 -7.76
C GLY A 178 1.60 11.88 -6.57
N MET A 179 1.49 12.43 -5.37
CA MET A 179 1.67 11.70 -4.13
C MET A 179 0.44 10.89 -3.72
N VAL A 180 -0.76 11.27 -4.18
CA VAL A 180 -1.97 10.45 -3.98
C VAL A 180 -1.79 9.09 -4.65
N LEU A 181 -1.28 9.06 -5.89
CA LEU A 181 -1.07 7.83 -6.68
C LEU A 181 0.23 7.11 -6.33
N ASP A 182 1.29 7.81 -5.89
CA ASP A 182 2.55 7.13 -5.55
C ASP A 182 2.54 6.57 -4.12
N TRP A 183 2.60 7.42 -3.09
CA TRP A 183 2.60 6.97 -1.69
C TRP A 183 1.20 6.81 -1.11
N GLY A 184 0.27 7.64 -1.54
CA GLY A 184 -1.10 7.65 -1.05
C GLY A 184 -1.78 6.31 -1.24
N ILE A 185 -1.65 5.72 -2.41
CA ILE A 185 -2.27 4.42 -2.73
C ILE A 185 -1.91 3.33 -1.70
N HIS A 186 -0.69 3.33 -1.17
CA HIS A 186 -0.28 2.39 -0.13
C HIS A 186 -0.93 2.68 1.22
N MET A 187 -0.95 3.96 1.62
CA MET A 187 -1.48 4.36 2.92
C MET A 187 -3.00 4.24 2.96
N LEU A 188 -3.66 4.52 1.84
CA LEU A 188 -5.11 4.34 1.67
C LEU A 188 -5.50 2.86 1.67
N ASP A 189 -4.71 1.99 1.02
CA ASP A 189 -4.90 0.54 1.10
C ASP A 189 -4.76 0.05 2.55
N GLN A 190 -3.70 0.48 3.26
CA GLN A 190 -3.52 0.14 4.67
C GLN A 190 -4.69 0.63 5.55
N MET A 191 -5.20 1.84 5.31
CA MET A 191 -6.38 2.37 5.99
C MET A 191 -7.60 1.48 5.75
N LEU A 192 -7.91 1.15 4.50
CA LEU A 192 -9.06 0.30 4.17
C LEU A 192 -8.93 -1.10 4.78
N GLN A 193 -7.70 -1.67 4.83
CA GLN A 193 -7.46 -2.95 5.50
C GLN A 193 -7.69 -2.88 7.02
N LEU A 194 -7.28 -1.79 7.68
CA LEU A 194 -7.52 -1.60 9.12
C LEU A 194 -8.99 -1.37 9.44
N MET A 195 -9.72 -0.72 8.54
CA MET A 195 -11.14 -0.45 8.73
C MET A 195 -12.01 -1.66 8.37
N GLY A 196 -11.48 -2.64 7.60
CA GLY A 196 -12.21 -3.82 7.18
C GLY A 196 -13.47 -3.46 6.38
N ASP A 197 -14.60 -4.08 6.70
CA ASP A 197 -15.87 -3.89 5.99
C ASP A 197 -16.66 -2.65 6.44
N ARG A 198 -16.12 -1.85 7.37
CA ARG A 198 -16.79 -0.62 7.83
C ARG A 198 -17.01 0.32 6.65
N ARG A 199 -18.22 0.86 6.55
CA ARG A 199 -18.54 1.85 5.51
C ARG A 199 -17.76 3.14 5.76
N LEU A 200 -17.20 3.70 4.69
CA LEU A 200 -16.71 5.07 4.67
C LEU A 200 -17.93 6.00 4.50
N LEU A 201 -18.17 6.86 5.48
CA LEU A 201 -19.35 7.73 5.51
C LEU A 201 -19.06 9.08 4.84
N SER A 202 -17.87 9.63 5.07
CA SER A 202 -17.47 10.90 4.46
C SER A 202 -15.97 11.02 4.41
N LEU A 203 -15.48 11.87 3.51
CA LEU A 203 -14.09 12.30 3.47
C LEU A 203 -13.95 13.79 3.17
N TYR A 204 -12.86 14.38 3.67
CA TYR A 204 -12.37 15.69 3.26
C TYR A 204 -10.89 15.57 2.93
N ALA A 205 -10.49 16.04 1.76
CA ALA A 205 -9.12 15.98 1.28
C ALA A 205 -8.60 17.38 0.91
N GLN A 206 -7.31 17.58 1.17
CA GLN A 206 -6.57 18.77 0.75
C GLN A 206 -5.32 18.29 0.02
N LEU A 207 -5.15 18.71 -1.22
CA LEU A 207 -3.96 18.47 -2.02
C LEU A 207 -3.00 19.66 -1.89
N THR A 208 -1.70 19.42 -1.98
CA THR A 208 -0.67 20.46 -1.99
C THR A 208 0.11 20.46 -3.29
N TYR A 209 0.55 21.65 -3.72
CA TYR A 209 1.31 21.91 -4.95
C TYR A 209 2.43 22.92 -4.64
N ILE A 210 3.27 22.59 -3.62
CA ILE A 210 4.30 23.50 -3.10
C ILE A 210 5.56 23.46 -3.96
N THR A 211 5.96 22.29 -4.38
CA THR A 211 7.20 22.04 -5.12
C THR A 211 6.96 21.57 -6.56
N ASN A 212 5.71 21.40 -6.93
CA ASN A 212 5.28 20.96 -8.26
C ASN A 212 3.90 21.52 -8.59
N GLU A 213 3.77 22.11 -9.77
CA GLU A 213 2.50 22.69 -10.25
C GLU A 213 1.65 21.70 -11.05
N ASN A 214 2.23 20.62 -11.57
CA ASN A 214 1.55 19.68 -12.47
C ASN A 214 0.80 18.57 -11.72
N CYS A 215 1.38 18.11 -10.60
CA CYS A 215 0.81 17.04 -9.78
C CYS A 215 0.84 17.45 -8.30
N ASP A 216 -0.01 16.84 -7.51
CA ASP A 216 0.03 16.97 -6.06
C ASP A 216 1.37 16.49 -5.50
N ASP A 217 2.06 17.35 -4.75
CA ASP A 217 3.31 17.01 -4.07
C ASP A 217 3.11 16.55 -2.62
N GLY A 218 1.86 16.50 -2.20
CA GLY A 218 1.40 16.00 -0.93
C GLY A 218 -0.10 16.11 -0.79
N PHE A 219 -0.64 15.43 0.19
CA PHE A 219 -2.06 15.54 0.53
C PHE A 219 -2.32 15.15 1.97
N ARG A 220 -3.47 15.60 2.46
CA ARG A 220 -4.08 15.16 3.70
C ARG A 220 -5.52 14.79 3.42
N VAL A 221 -5.96 13.62 3.88
CA VAL A 221 -7.36 13.22 3.85
C VAL A 221 -7.80 12.76 5.23
N ILE A 222 -9.00 13.17 5.63
CA ILE A 222 -9.69 12.70 6.82
C ILE A 222 -10.91 11.92 6.36
N CYS A 223 -10.99 10.67 6.76
CA CYS A 223 -12.06 9.72 6.44
C CYS A 223 -12.82 9.36 7.70
N ASN A 224 -14.14 9.48 7.69
CA ASN A 224 -15.01 9.10 8.79
C ASN A 224 -15.71 7.78 8.47
N PHE A 225 -15.54 6.81 9.35
CA PHE A 225 -16.06 5.46 9.15
C PHE A 225 -17.22 5.16 10.09
N GLU A 226 -18.06 4.24 9.67
CA GLU A 226 -19.09 3.66 10.50
C GLU A 226 -18.52 3.16 11.84
N GLY A 227 -19.28 3.35 12.94
CA GLY A 227 -18.78 3.07 14.28
C GLY A 227 -17.98 4.22 14.92
N GLY A 228 -17.90 5.38 14.25
CA GLY A 228 -17.33 6.61 14.80
C GLY A 228 -15.81 6.66 14.85
N THR A 229 -15.13 5.95 13.95
CA THR A 229 -13.68 6.06 13.80
C THR A 229 -13.35 7.12 12.73
N SER A 230 -12.56 8.12 13.10
CA SER A 230 -11.92 9.04 12.17
C SER A 230 -10.51 8.53 11.82
N TYR A 231 -10.16 8.54 10.55
CA TYR A 231 -8.83 8.14 10.10
C TYR A 231 -8.24 9.20 9.18
N MET A 232 -7.05 9.69 9.54
CA MET A 232 -6.31 10.66 8.74
C MET A 232 -5.10 9.98 8.07
N VAL A 233 -4.95 10.22 6.77
CA VAL A 233 -3.73 9.94 6.00
C VAL A 233 -3.10 11.25 5.58
N GLU A 234 -1.79 11.40 5.81
CA GLU A 234 -1.02 12.58 5.42
C GLU A 234 0.28 12.18 4.74
N ILE A 235 0.48 12.68 3.53
CA ILE A 235 1.74 12.57 2.78
C ILE A 235 2.21 13.99 2.46
N LEU A 236 3.42 14.33 2.86
CA LEU A 236 4.01 15.64 2.55
C LEU A 236 5.46 15.46 2.12
N THR A 237 5.82 16.02 0.96
CA THR A 237 7.18 15.98 0.41
C THR A 237 7.97 17.25 0.68
N ASN A 238 7.35 18.25 1.29
CA ASN A 238 7.96 19.51 1.73
C ASN A 238 7.84 19.68 3.25
N ASN A 239 8.29 18.68 3.99
CA ASN A 239 8.20 18.62 5.45
C ASN A 239 9.57 18.40 6.09
N PHE A 240 10.00 19.30 6.97
CA PHE A 240 11.36 19.34 7.53
C PHE A 240 11.46 18.78 8.95
N ILE A 241 10.31 18.55 9.63
CA ILE A 241 10.24 17.91 10.95
C ILE A 241 9.15 16.82 10.89
N ASN A 242 9.58 15.57 10.99
CA ASN A 242 8.66 14.45 10.89
C ASN A 242 7.79 14.31 12.14
N LEU A 243 6.49 14.20 11.95
CA LEU A 243 5.54 13.74 12.94
C LEU A 243 5.57 12.20 13.03
N PRO A 244 4.96 11.59 14.06
CA PRO A 244 4.89 10.14 14.17
C PRO A 244 4.22 9.48 12.95
N ARG A 245 4.76 8.33 12.59
CA ARG A 245 4.19 7.48 11.51
C ARG A 245 2.76 7.07 11.80
N TRP A 246 2.50 6.64 13.06
CA TRP A 246 1.18 6.23 13.52
C TRP A 246 0.88 6.84 14.87
N TYR A 247 -0.32 7.39 15.00
CA TYR A 247 -0.91 7.85 16.24
C TYR A 247 -2.32 7.27 16.34
N ILE A 248 -2.55 6.43 17.34
CA ILE A 248 -3.78 5.65 17.47
C ILE A 248 -4.39 5.90 18.83
N ASN A 249 -5.60 6.45 18.86
CA ASN A 249 -6.36 6.72 20.07
C ASN A 249 -7.50 5.73 20.24
N GLY A 250 -7.55 5.10 21.36
CA GLY A 250 -8.67 4.29 21.80
C GLY A 250 -9.18 4.73 23.17
N GLU A 251 -10.31 4.18 23.58
CA GLU A 251 -10.95 4.52 24.85
C GLU A 251 -10.04 4.27 26.06
N ASN A 252 -9.20 3.25 26.00
CA ASN A 252 -8.36 2.80 27.13
C ASN A 252 -6.90 3.21 27.02
N GLY A 253 -6.51 3.94 25.99
CA GLY A 253 -5.11 4.34 25.83
C GLY A 253 -4.78 4.88 24.44
N THR A 254 -3.49 5.16 24.27
CA THR A 254 -2.95 5.72 23.03
C THR A 254 -1.67 4.96 22.66
N ALA A 255 -1.52 4.65 21.38
CA ALA A 255 -0.30 4.11 20.81
C ALA A 255 0.38 5.13 19.89
N LEU A 256 1.69 5.19 19.97
CA LEU A 256 2.53 6.05 19.13
C LEU A 256 3.62 5.20 18.50
N VAL A 257 3.65 5.14 17.15
CA VAL A 257 4.76 4.57 16.38
C VAL A 257 5.49 5.73 15.70
N ARG A 258 6.73 5.99 16.08
CA ARG A 258 7.44 7.21 15.65
C ARG A 258 7.95 7.10 14.22
N ASP A 259 8.43 5.92 13.84
CA ASP A 259 9.17 5.73 12.59
C ASP A 259 9.09 4.29 12.05
N TRP A 260 9.71 4.07 10.90
CA TRP A 260 9.81 2.78 10.25
C TRP A 260 10.48 1.69 11.10
N SER A 261 11.34 2.06 12.05
CA SER A 261 12.01 1.15 12.97
C SER A 261 11.12 0.72 14.14
N ARG A 262 9.87 1.18 14.17
CA ARG A 262 8.89 0.88 15.22
C ARG A 262 9.35 1.34 16.60
N ARG A 263 10.02 2.48 16.70
CA ARG A 263 10.23 3.16 17.97
C ARG A 263 8.91 3.76 18.42
N GLY A 264 8.61 3.67 19.70
CA GLY A 264 7.35 4.20 20.22
C GLY A 264 6.90 3.48 21.48
N GLU A 265 5.63 3.65 21.81
CA GLU A 265 5.07 3.19 23.06
C GLU A 265 3.55 3.11 23.00
N ILE A 266 2.97 2.33 23.90
CA ILE A 266 1.55 2.33 24.21
C ILE A 266 1.40 2.83 25.65
N ILE A 267 0.52 3.81 25.87
CA ILE A 267 0.14 4.27 27.19
C ILE A 267 -1.33 3.89 27.41
N LYS A 268 -1.59 3.16 28.49
CA LYS A 268 -2.95 2.73 28.85
C LYS A 268 -3.35 3.22 30.22
N VAL A 269 -4.63 3.49 30.37
CA VAL A 269 -5.23 3.74 31.68
C VAL A 269 -5.15 2.46 32.51
N SER A 270 -4.66 2.56 33.72
CA SER A 270 -4.56 1.47 34.69
C SER A 270 -5.54 1.58 35.85
N ASN A 271 -6.10 2.76 36.07
CA ASN A 271 -7.13 3.02 37.07
C ASN A 271 -8.10 4.08 36.54
N TRP A 272 -9.33 3.65 36.21
CA TRP A 272 -10.40 4.52 35.73
C TRP A 272 -11.15 5.27 36.85
N GLU A 273 -11.18 4.72 38.06
CA GLU A 273 -11.89 5.31 39.20
C GLU A 273 -11.18 6.57 39.68
N ASN A 274 -9.84 6.54 39.66
CA ASN A 274 -9.05 7.70 39.99
C ASN A 274 -8.90 8.62 38.78
N ARG A 275 -9.74 9.64 38.73
CA ARG A 275 -9.72 10.70 37.72
C ARG A 275 -8.94 11.92 38.16
N ASP A 276 -7.97 11.79 39.07
CA ASP A 276 -7.16 12.87 39.64
C ASP A 276 -6.95 14.04 38.68
N SER A 277 -7.86 15.00 38.72
CA SER A 277 -7.67 16.26 38.01
C SER A 277 -7.01 17.26 38.96
N VAL A 278 -5.69 17.22 39.01
CA VAL A 278 -4.92 18.26 39.68
C VAL A 278 -4.85 19.46 38.74
N PRO A 279 -5.17 20.67 39.20
CA PRO A 279 -4.98 21.85 38.39
C PRO A 279 -3.54 21.98 37.95
N ILE A 280 -3.31 22.29 36.67
CA ILE A 280 -1.99 22.54 36.12
C ILE A 280 -1.94 23.92 35.49
N GLN A 281 -0.77 24.52 35.46
CA GLN A 281 -0.50 25.73 34.66
C GLN A 281 -0.57 25.36 33.18
N ALA A 282 -1.38 26.09 32.42
CA ALA A 282 -1.50 25.95 30.96
C ALA A 282 -1.49 27.36 30.34
N GLY A 283 -0.38 27.72 29.71
CA GLY A 283 -0.15 29.10 29.24
C GLY A 283 -0.16 30.08 30.41
N VAL A 284 -0.96 31.16 30.33
CA VAL A 284 -1.10 32.16 31.38
C VAL A 284 -2.14 31.80 32.44
N GLY A 285 -2.86 30.69 32.28
CA GLY A 285 -3.96 30.29 33.15
C GLY A 285 -3.79 28.90 33.75
N ILE A 286 -4.79 28.49 34.54
CA ILE A 286 -4.88 27.19 35.18
C ILE A 286 -6.01 26.40 34.56
N THR A 287 -5.77 25.09 34.31
CA THR A 287 -6.80 24.15 33.82
C THR A 287 -6.84 22.89 34.66
N LYS A 288 -8.03 22.32 34.83
CA LYS A 288 -8.23 20.96 35.36
C LYS A 288 -8.57 19.99 34.24
N THR A 289 -9.34 20.43 33.25
CA THR A 289 -9.87 19.57 32.18
C THR A 289 -8.79 19.04 31.25
N MET A 290 -7.71 19.81 31.01
CA MET A 290 -6.60 19.45 30.14
C MET A 290 -5.40 18.91 30.91
N ALA A 291 -5.54 18.63 32.20
CA ALA A 291 -4.47 18.03 32.99
C ALA A 291 -4.23 16.56 32.56
N PRO A 292 -2.98 16.18 32.26
CA PRO A 292 -2.67 14.80 31.90
C PRO A 292 -2.84 13.89 33.12
N ARG A 293 -3.13 12.60 32.85
CA ARG A 293 -3.12 11.60 33.92
C ARG A 293 -1.72 11.43 34.50
N THR A 294 -1.67 11.15 35.79
CA THR A 294 -0.39 10.90 36.50
C THR A 294 0.07 9.45 36.26
N LYS A 295 1.36 9.18 36.54
CA LYS A 295 1.93 7.82 36.48
C LYS A 295 1.22 6.81 37.40
N LYS A 296 0.41 7.27 38.38
CA LYS A 296 -0.40 6.41 39.26
C LYS A 296 -1.60 5.78 38.55
N THR A 297 -2.10 6.41 37.48
CA THR A 297 -3.33 6.02 36.79
C THR A 297 -3.11 5.56 35.35
N ILE A 298 -1.85 5.58 34.88
CA ILE A 298 -1.48 5.09 33.56
C ILE A 298 -0.27 4.13 33.65
N LYS A 299 -0.18 3.23 32.67
CA LYS A 299 0.98 2.34 32.48
C LYS A 299 1.48 2.42 31.04
N LYS A 300 2.78 2.34 30.90
CA LYS A 300 3.50 2.30 29.61
C LYS A 300 3.82 0.86 29.24
N TYR A 301 3.63 0.54 27.97
CA TYR A 301 3.91 -0.77 27.37
C TYR A 301 4.74 -0.59 26.10
N PRO A 302 5.59 -1.55 25.76
CA PRO A 302 6.27 -1.56 24.46
C PRO A 302 5.31 -1.81 23.32
N LEU A 303 5.67 -1.38 22.10
CA LEU A 303 4.97 -1.74 20.89
C LEU A 303 5.13 -3.23 20.57
N PRO A 304 4.11 -3.89 20.04
CA PRO A 304 4.24 -5.23 19.47
C PRO A 304 5.19 -5.21 18.27
N LYS A 305 5.85 -6.33 18.03
CA LYS A 305 6.79 -6.49 16.91
C LYS A 305 6.47 -7.74 16.09
N PRO A 306 5.32 -7.78 15.42
CA PRO A 306 4.96 -8.93 14.60
C PRO A 306 6.03 -9.21 13.53
N LYS A 307 6.11 -10.46 13.13
CA LYS A 307 6.95 -10.87 12.00
C LYS A 307 6.39 -10.23 10.72
N SER A 308 7.27 -9.81 9.85
CA SER A 308 6.94 -9.22 8.56
C SER A 308 7.88 -9.78 7.50
N ASP A 309 7.31 -10.40 6.48
CA ASP A 309 8.02 -10.90 5.30
C ASP A 309 7.13 -10.60 4.07
N TRP A 310 7.54 -9.64 3.25
CA TRP A 310 6.76 -9.29 2.06
C TRP A 310 6.72 -10.41 1.00
N MET A 311 7.61 -11.41 1.11
CA MET A 311 7.56 -12.59 0.26
C MET A 311 6.35 -13.50 0.55
N GLU A 312 5.65 -13.30 1.68
CA GLU A 312 4.34 -13.92 1.94
C GLU A 312 3.32 -13.57 0.83
N TYR A 313 3.47 -12.41 0.18
CA TYR A 313 2.68 -12.08 -1.01
C TYR A 313 2.89 -13.09 -2.13
N TYR A 314 4.14 -13.40 -2.46
CA TYR A 314 4.46 -14.39 -3.51
C TYR A 314 4.10 -15.81 -3.09
N ASP A 315 4.20 -16.14 -1.81
CA ASP A 315 3.72 -17.43 -1.30
C ASP A 315 2.22 -17.59 -1.56
N ASN A 316 1.43 -16.53 -1.30
CA ASN A 316 0.00 -16.55 -1.64
C ASN A 316 -0.26 -16.65 -3.15
N ILE A 317 0.49 -15.91 -4.00
CA ILE A 317 0.34 -16.01 -5.46
C ILE A 317 0.55 -17.45 -5.94
N TYR A 318 1.60 -18.11 -5.44
CA TYR A 318 1.84 -19.51 -5.73
C TYR A 318 0.66 -20.41 -5.32
N ASP A 319 0.16 -20.23 -4.13
CA ASP A 319 -0.95 -21.01 -3.60
C ASP A 319 -2.27 -20.74 -4.35
N VAL A 320 -2.52 -19.50 -4.79
CA VAL A 320 -3.66 -19.19 -5.67
C VAL A 320 -3.58 -19.97 -6.98
N ILE A 321 -2.43 -19.91 -7.67
CA ILE A 321 -2.26 -20.50 -9.00
C ILE A 321 -2.20 -22.04 -8.93
N ARG A 322 -1.56 -22.61 -7.92
CA ARG A 322 -1.36 -24.06 -7.81
C ARG A 322 -2.41 -24.79 -6.97
N ASN A 323 -2.91 -24.13 -5.93
CA ASN A 323 -3.75 -24.78 -4.91
C ASN A 323 -5.17 -24.20 -4.86
N GLY A 324 -5.48 -23.17 -5.66
CA GLY A 324 -6.82 -22.57 -5.75
C GLY A 324 -7.26 -21.82 -4.47
N VAL A 325 -6.32 -21.40 -3.62
CA VAL A 325 -6.67 -20.60 -2.42
C VAL A 325 -7.08 -19.19 -2.82
N PRO A 326 -7.88 -18.48 -2.01
CA PRO A 326 -8.24 -17.10 -2.30
C PRO A 326 -7.02 -16.16 -2.28
N PRO A 327 -6.97 -15.16 -3.18
CA PRO A 327 -5.93 -14.13 -3.14
C PRO A 327 -6.09 -13.21 -1.93
N ILE A 328 -4.98 -12.81 -1.31
CA ILE A 328 -4.96 -11.82 -0.21
C ILE A 328 -5.33 -10.42 -0.72
N VAL A 329 -4.96 -10.11 -1.96
CA VAL A 329 -5.32 -8.84 -2.61
C VAL A 329 -6.41 -9.12 -3.64
N THR A 330 -7.65 -8.72 -3.33
CA THR A 330 -8.83 -9.02 -4.16
C THR A 330 -9.21 -7.85 -5.06
N HIS A 331 -9.97 -8.13 -6.12
CA HIS A 331 -10.50 -7.09 -7.00
C HIS A 331 -11.43 -6.11 -6.26
N ASP A 332 -12.26 -6.59 -5.33
CA ASP A 332 -13.17 -5.71 -4.57
C ASP A 332 -12.41 -4.73 -3.68
N GLN A 333 -11.30 -5.17 -3.08
CA GLN A 333 -10.43 -4.26 -2.33
C GLN A 333 -9.82 -3.20 -3.25
N GLN A 334 -9.43 -3.55 -4.48
CA GLN A 334 -8.90 -2.60 -5.45
C GLN A 334 -9.98 -1.64 -5.96
N ARG A 335 -11.20 -2.11 -6.22
CA ARG A 335 -12.35 -1.25 -6.55
C ARG A 335 -12.58 -0.18 -5.47
N ARG A 336 -12.63 -0.63 -4.21
CA ARG A 336 -12.82 0.26 -3.08
C ARG A 336 -11.68 1.29 -2.97
N LEU A 337 -10.45 0.87 -3.23
CA LEU A 337 -9.27 1.73 -3.18
C LEU A 337 -9.27 2.77 -4.30
N ILE A 338 -9.51 2.38 -5.56
CA ILE A 338 -9.52 3.33 -6.68
C ILE A 338 -10.66 4.32 -6.56
N ARG A 339 -11.88 3.89 -6.18
CA ARG A 339 -13.00 4.82 -5.89
C ARG A 339 -12.66 5.83 -4.80
N LEU A 340 -11.96 5.41 -3.76
CA LEU A 340 -11.48 6.33 -2.72
C LEU A 340 -10.49 7.35 -3.29
N VAL A 341 -9.58 6.93 -4.15
CA VAL A 341 -8.62 7.83 -4.83
C VAL A 341 -9.34 8.83 -5.71
N GLU A 342 -10.32 8.40 -6.50
CA GLU A 342 -11.16 9.30 -7.32
C GLU A 342 -11.89 10.33 -6.46
N ALA A 343 -12.50 9.90 -5.34
CA ALA A 343 -13.16 10.80 -4.40
C ALA A 343 -12.18 11.80 -3.72
N ILE A 344 -10.94 11.40 -3.47
CA ILE A 344 -9.91 12.30 -2.94
C ILE A 344 -9.57 13.41 -3.96
N PHE A 345 -9.43 13.07 -5.23
CA PHE A 345 -9.19 14.06 -6.27
C PHE A 345 -10.39 15.00 -6.45
N GLU A 346 -11.61 14.47 -6.52
CA GLU A 346 -12.84 15.26 -6.58
C GLU A 346 -12.94 16.24 -5.41
N CYS A 347 -12.75 15.74 -4.18
CA CYS A 347 -12.75 16.60 -2.99
C CYS A 347 -11.65 17.68 -3.04
N GLY A 348 -10.44 17.30 -3.50
CA GLY A 348 -9.30 18.20 -3.59
C GLY A 348 -9.49 19.33 -4.63
N GLU A 349 -10.21 19.06 -5.72
CA GLU A 349 -10.55 20.05 -6.75
C GLU A 349 -11.69 20.97 -6.29
N ASP A 350 -12.75 20.42 -5.72
CA ASP A 350 -13.95 21.15 -5.33
C ASP A 350 -13.85 21.85 -3.96
N GLY A 351 -12.94 21.40 -3.09
CA GLY A 351 -12.78 21.86 -1.73
C GLY A 351 -13.98 21.58 -0.82
N LYS A 352 -14.81 20.58 -1.18
CA LYS A 352 -16.03 20.20 -0.46
C LYS A 352 -15.91 18.86 0.19
N LEU A 353 -16.60 18.68 1.32
CA LEU A 353 -16.79 17.36 1.93
C LEU A 353 -17.55 16.45 0.95
N ILE A 354 -17.07 15.22 0.78
CA ILE A 354 -17.80 14.17 0.07
C ILE A 354 -18.48 13.27 1.09
N GLU A 355 -19.79 13.14 0.99
CA GLU A 355 -20.58 12.14 1.71
C GLU A 355 -20.77 10.91 0.82
N LEU A 356 -20.56 9.72 1.40
CA LEU A 356 -20.65 8.45 0.70
C LEU A 356 -21.81 7.64 1.30
N GLU A 357 -22.75 7.23 0.46
CA GLU A 357 -23.91 6.42 0.86
C GLU A 357 -23.58 4.95 1.20
#